data_b79509b97c0fa700c81f0d8f94fd9b4b
#
_entry.id   b79509b97c0fa700c81f0d8f94fd9b4b
#
_cell.length_a   1.000
_cell.length_b   1.000
_cell.length_c   1.000
_cell.angle_alpha   90.00
_cell.angle_beta   90.00
_cell.angle_gamma   90.00
#
_symmetry.space_group_name_H-M   'P 1'
#
loop_
_entity.id
_entity.type
_entity.pdbx_description
1 polymer ?
#
loop_
_entity_poly.entity_id
_entity_poly.type
_entity_poly.pdbx_seq_one_letter_code
_entity_poly.pdbx_strand_id
1 'polypeptide(L)'
;MAGILSVGALALTGCAGGGGGGSTPESLTFLKNSENTTTEPVLDALAADQCKTEQKTLPLEVSSVPQADLDAQVQLLASQNGLPAVFSAGGNPAEGAKLVEQGVVLDFDKALTDLGVRDKIAPGAVSTIEKLYGGGFNFLPFQYNIEGIFYNKALFAENGWEEPQTWSELTDLAAEVDAAGVTPFAASGEQGWPLTRLLSGYIFRDLGPDALQKVADGDAKLTDPEYVAAAQAIADLGDAGYFGENVTSLDYDAATNEFLTGKAAMIYMGSWLLGNINSDANQIGAENVGFMPFPGVEGGKGDIGQYPSNVGLPATFSSKSYTDDVGAWLKCIANNYGNAALEQGQITGFVSDVEVEQNEVTATISDTINTSTDSVLWFEALFPAKASSVSSTNAALLVTGQLTAEDFMKLVQDAIDNP
;
A
#
# COMPACT_ATOMS: atom_id res chain seq x y z
N MET A 1 -51.14 43.83 -4.46
CA MET A 1 -50.08 43.69 -5.49
C MET A 1 -49.66 42.22 -5.50
N ALA A 2 -50.10 41.53 -6.51
CA ALA A 2 -49.88 40.08 -6.68
C ALA A 2 -48.54 39.83 -7.37
N GLY A 3 -47.66 39.04 -6.76
CA GLY A 3 -46.43 38.59 -7.37
C GLY A 3 -46.57 37.16 -7.87
N ILE A 4 -46.43 37.00 -9.19
CA ILE A 4 -46.57 35.74 -9.91
C ILE A 4 -45.28 34.98 -9.80
N LEU A 5 -45.29 33.78 -9.20
CA LEU A 5 -44.19 32.78 -9.24
C LEU A 5 -44.31 32.02 -10.56
N SER A 6 -43.31 32.16 -11.43
CA SER A 6 -43.13 31.33 -12.61
C SER A 6 -42.39 30.03 -12.28
N VAL A 7 -43.07 28.93 -12.35
CA VAL A 7 -42.50 27.58 -12.29
C VAL A 7 -42.03 27.22 -13.70
N GLY A 8 -40.70 27.15 -13.86
CA GLY A 8 -40.08 26.62 -15.09
C GLY A 8 -40.09 25.10 -15.09
N ALA A 9 -40.86 24.48 -15.93
CA ALA A 9 -40.84 23.06 -16.19
C ALA A 9 -39.61 22.69 -17.07
N LEU A 10 -38.65 21.96 -16.51
CA LEU A 10 -37.59 21.29 -17.28
C LEU A 10 -38.19 20.05 -17.96
N ALA A 11 -38.31 20.11 -19.28
CA ALA A 11 -38.69 18.98 -20.10
C ALA A 11 -37.51 17.98 -20.19
N LEU A 12 -37.64 16.82 -19.56
CA LEU A 12 -36.82 15.66 -19.79
C LEU A 12 -37.21 15.04 -21.15
N THR A 13 -36.43 15.30 -22.17
CA THR A 13 -36.49 14.57 -23.43
C THR A 13 -35.78 13.24 -23.27
N GLY A 14 -36.53 12.19 -22.96
CA GLY A 14 -36.03 10.82 -23.02
C GLY A 14 -35.80 10.41 -24.47
N CYS A 15 -34.56 10.15 -24.87
CA CYS A 15 -34.25 9.37 -26.06
C CYS A 15 -34.15 7.90 -25.66
N ALA A 16 -35.24 7.17 -25.86
CA ALA A 16 -35.21 5.72 -25.95
C ALA A 16 -34.66 5.34 -27.33
N GLY A 17 -33.43 4.88 -27.38
CA GLY A 17 -32.83 4.30 -28.57
C GLY A 17 -32.00 3.10 -28.13
N GLY A 18 -32.56 1.88 -28.27
CA GLY A 18 -31.84 0.64 -28.06
C GLY A 18 -30.77 0.42 -29.15
N GLY A 19 -29.61 0.03 -28.74
CA GLY A 19 -28.50 -0.40 -29.59
C GLY A 19 -27.31 -0.70 -28.69
N GLY A 20 -27.00 -1.97 -28.45
CA GLY A 20 -25.82 -2.39 -27.72
C GLY A 20 -24.53 -2.05 -28.48
N GLY A 21 -24.01 -0.87 -28.24
CA GLY A 21 -22.68 -0.44 -28.63
C GLY A 21 -22.08 0.26 -27.42
N GLY A 22 -21.01 -0.28 -26.84
CA GLY A 22 -20.26 0.40 -25.84
C GLY A 22 -19.85 1.77 -26.39
N SER A 23 -20.18 2.85 -25.70
CA SER A 23 -19.69 4.18 -26.05
C SER A 23 -18.20 4.18 -25.94
N THR A 24 -17.48 4.55 -26.99
CA THR A 24 -16.05 4.79 -26.94
C THR A 24 -15.80 5.82 -25.84
N PRO A 25 -14.91 5.55 -24.87
CA PRO A 25 -14.62 6.54 -23.83
C PRO A 25 -14.04 7.82 -24.44
N GLU A 26 -14.44 8.97 -23.93
CA GLU A 26 -13.93 10.27 -24.37
C GLU A 26 -12.62 10.64 -23.67
N SER A 27 -12.30 9.99 -22.55
CA SER A 27 -11.06 10.16 -21.77
C SER A 27 -10.64 8.82 -21.15
N LEU A 28 -9.34 8.69 -20.85
CA LEU A 28 -8.81 7.64 -19.98
C LEU A 28 -9.07 8.04 -18.53
N THR A 29 -10.23 7.70 -18.02
CA THR A 29 -10.59 8.00 -16.63
C THR A 29 -9.85 7.10 -15.67
N PHE A 30 -9.19 7.67 -14.66
CA PHE A 30 -8.52 6.93 -13.59
C PHE A 30 -9.06 7.34 -12.22
N LEU A 31 -9.61 6.39 -11.47
CA LEU A 31 -10.00 6.55 -10.07
C LEU A 31 -8.93 5.95 -9.17
N LYS A 32 -8.34 6.76 -8.27
CA LYS A 32 -7.34 6.32 -7.29
C LYS A 32 -7.71 6.75 -5.87
N ASN A 33 -6.97 6.27 -4.87
CA ASN A 33 -7.04 6.85 -3.52
C ASN A 33 -6.23 8.16 -3.44
N SER A 34 -6.67 9.08 -2.61
CA SER A 34 -6.01 10.39 -2.42
C SER A 34 -4.62 10.26 -1.81
N GLU A 35 -4.39 9.26 -0.98
CA GLU A 35 -3.12 8.98 -0.31
C GLU A 35 -2.04 8.45 -1.27
N ASN A 36 -2.43 7.94 -2.45
CA ASN A 36 -1.47 7.60 -3.50
C ASN A 36 -1.02 8.87 -4.23
N THR A 37 0.10 9.42 -3.80
CA THR A 37 0.74 10.62 -4.37
C THR A 37 1.81 10.29 -5.42
N THR A 38 2.04 9.02 -5.72
CA THR A 38 3.17 8.56 -6.55
C THR A 38 2.78 8.22 -7.98
N THR A 39 1.65 7.56 -8.19
CA THR A 39 1.26 7.04 -9.52
C THR A 39 0.90 8.16 -10.51
N GLU A 40 0.13 9.15 -10.07
CA GLU A 40 -0.34 10.23 -10.94
C GLU A 40 0.80 11.08 -11.51
N PRO A 41 1.82 11.54 -10.75
CA PRO A 41 2.94 12.28 -11.31
C PRO A 41 3.71 11.54 -12.40
N VAL A 42 3.83 10.21 -12.27
CA VAL A 42 4.48 9.38 -13.31
C VAL A 42 3.62 9.32 -14.55
N LEU A 43 2.31 9.10 -14.41
CA LEU A 43 1.38 9.09 -15.56
C LEU A 43 1.32 10.44 -16.25
N ASP A 44 1.34 11.55 -15.52
CA ASP A 44 1.38 12.91 -16.07
C ASP A 44 2.68 13.16 -16.85
N ALA A 45 3.81 12.71 -16.33
CA ALA A 45 5.09 12.79 -17.05
C ALA A 45 5.02 11.99 -18.36
N LEU A 46 4.48 10.78 -18.35
CA LEU A 46 4.26 9.98 -19.56
C LEU A 46 3.32 10.67 -20.54
N ALA A 47 2.20 11.19 -20.07
CA ALA A 47 1.23 11.94 -20.89
C ALA A 47 1.88 13.18 -21.55
N ALA A 48 2.81 13.82 -20.85
CA ALA A 48 3.52 14.98 -21.35
C ALA A 48 4.61 14.62 -22.38
N ASP A 49 5.15 13.40 -22.37
CA ASP A 49 6.28 13.01 -23.24
C ASP A 49 6.04 11.71 -24.03
N GLN A 50 6.32 10.54 -23.47
CA GLN A 50 6.33 9.27 -24.19
C GLN A 50 4.96 8.87 -24.73
N CYS A 51 3.88 9.19 -23.99
CA CYS A 51 2.49 8.85 -24.34
C CYS A 51 1.67 10.04 -24.89
N LYS A 52 2.36 11.03 -25.49
CA LYS A 52 1.67 12.23 -26.09
C LYS A 52 0.65 11.91 -27.14
N THR A 53 0.85 10.84 -27.89
CA THR A 53 -0.09 10.41 -28.94
C THR A 53 -1.37 9.89 -28.34
N GLU A 54 -1.24 9.05 -27.33
CA GLU A 54 -2.33 8.48 -26.54
C GLU A 54 -3.09 9.57 -25.81
N GLN A 55 -2.36 10.49 -25.15
CA GLN A 55 -2.93 11.65 -24.45
C GLN A 55 -3.74 12.56 -25.36
N LYS A 56 -3.31 12.72 -26.61
CA LYS A 56 -4.04 13.53 -27.59
C LYS A 56 -5.32 12.85 -28.07
N THR A 57 -5.30 11.52 -28.19
CA THR A 57 -6.43 10.72 -28.68
C THR A 57 -7.45 10.47 -27.58
N LEU A 58 -7.00 10.13 -26.40
CA LEU A 58 -7.78 9.79 -25.23
C LEU A 58 -7.16 10.45 -23.98
N PRO A 59 -7.55 11.70 -23.63
CA PRO A 59 -6.94 12.43 -22.52
C PRO A 59 -7.05 11.70 -21.19
N LEU A 60 -5.95 11.66 -20.41
CA LEU A 60 -5.96 11.15 -19.04
C LEU A 60 -6.74 12.11 -18.13
N GLU A 61 -7.71 11.59 -17.39
CA GLU A 61 -8.48 12.30 -16.38
C GLU A 61 -8.44 11.53 -15.07
N VAL A 62 -7.79 12.10 -14.04
CA VAL A 62 -7.63 11.46 -12.73
C VAL A 62 -8.66 12.02 -11.75
N SER A 63 -9.26 11.12 -10.99
CA SER A 63 -10.11 11.44 -9.83
C SER A 63 -9.65 10.64 -8.61
N SER A 64 -9.86 11.18 -7.42
CA SER A 64 -9.45 10.52 -6.18
C SER A 64 -10.55 10.55 -5.13
N VAL A 65 -10.50 9.52 -4.25
CA VAL A 65 -11.32 9.42 -3.04
C VAL A 65 -10.41 9.00 -1.87
N PRO A 66 -10.77 9.28 -0.62
CA PRO A 66 -10.04 8.74 0.52
C PRO A 66 -9.91 7.22 0.44
N GLN A 67 -8.76 6.67 0.85
CA GLN A 67 -8.52 5.23 0.80
C GLN A 67 -9.60 4.43 1.54
N ALA A 68 -10.09 4.96 2.66
CA ALA A 68 -11.15 4.32 3.45
C ALA A 68 -12.46 4.15 2.67
N ASP A 69 -12.72 5.01 1.67
CA ASP A 69 -13.95 5.00 0.89
C ASP A 69 -13.80 4.25 -0.46
N LEU A 70 -12.55 3.97 -0.87
CA LEU A 70 -12.25 3.48 -2.22
C LEU A 70 -12.96 2.15 -2.54
N ASP A 71 -12.88 1.16 -1.64
CA ASP A 71 -13.49 -0.16 -1.87
C ASP A 71 -15.01 -0.05 -2.03
N ALA A 72 -15.67 0.72 -1.16
CA ALA A 72 -17.12 0.95 -1.25
C ALA A 72 -17.50 1.66 -2.55
N GLN A 73 -16.71 2.66 -2.97
CA GLN A 73 -16.94 3.39 -4.22
C GLN A 73 -16.77 2.49 -5.44
N VAL A 74 -15.71 1.67 -5.48
CA VAL A 74 -15.46 0.74 -6.60
C VAL A 74 -16.56 -0.31 -6.69
N GLN A 75 -16.98 -0.91 -5.56
CA GLN A 75 -18.09 -1.88 -5.56
C GLN A 75 -19.41 -1.25 -6.02
N LEU A 76 -19.70 -0.02 -5.61
CA LEU A 76 -20.88 0.71 -6.06
C LEU A 76 -20.83 0.92 -7.58
N LEU A 77 -19.72 1.42 -8.11
CA LEU A 77 -19.54 1.64 -9.54
C LEU A 77 -19.60 0.34 -10.34
N ALA A 78 -19.01 -0.74 -9.84
CA ALA A 78 -19.11 -2.08 -10.45
C ALA A 78 -20.55 -2.54 -10.58
N SER A 79 -21.33 -2.42 -9.50
CA SER A 79 -22.76 -2.81 -9.48
C SER A 79 -23.61 -2.01 -10.46
N GLN A 80 -23.24 -0.76 -10.75
CA GLN A 80 -23.93 0.15 -11.68
C GLN A 80 -23.40 0.05 -13.11
N ASN A 81 -22.41 -0.82 -13.38
CA ASN A 81 -21.67 -0.86 -14.64
C ASN A 81 -21.03 0.49 -15.02
N GLY A 82 -20.65 1.28 -14.02
CA GLY A 82 -20.09 2.62 -14.14
C GLY A 82 -18.60 2.70 -13.77
N LEU A 83 -17.87 1.59 -13.76
CA LEU A 83 -16.43 1.59 -13.51
C LEU A 83 -15.69 2.50 -14.51
N PRO A 84 -14.75 3.33 -14.07
CA PRO A 84 -13.88 4.08 -14.95
C PRO A 84 -12.98 3.15 -15.78
N ALA A 85 -12.30 3.69 -16.79
CA ALA A 85 -11.42 2.91 -17.64
C ALA A 85 -10.28 2.26 -16.85
N VAL A 86 -9.71 3.00 -15.89
CA VAL A 86 -8.68 2.55 -14.95
C VAL A 86 -9.14 2.87 -13.53
N PHE A 87 -8.88 1.99 -12.59
CA PHE A 87 -9.18 2.25 -11.19
C PHE A 87 -8.25 1.46 -10.27
N SER A 88 -7.92 2.03 -9.12
CA SER A 88 -7.22 1.31 -8.07
C SER A 88 -8.17 0.30 -7.42
N ALA A 89 -7.69 -0.90 -7.20
CA ALA A 89 -8.36 -1.85 -6.32
C ALA A 89 -8.08 -1.46 -4.87
N GLY A 90 -9.01 -1.72 -3.98
CA GLY A 90 -8.86 -1.39 -2.58
C GLY A 90 -7.68 -2.05 -1.89
N GLY A 91 -7.36 -1.58 -0.70
CA GLY A 91 -6.30 -2.12 0.13
C GLY A 91 -6.55 -3.55 0.64
N ASN A 92 -7.76 -4.08 0.45
CA ASN A 92 -8.11 -5.43 0.83
C ASN A 92 -8.10 -6.36 -0.39
N PRO A 93 -7.17 -7.35 -0.44
CA PRO A 93 -7.10 -8.29 -1.56
C PRO A 93 -8.38 -9.10 -1.80
N ALA A 94 -9.15 -9.40 -0.75
CA ALA A 94 -10.40 -10.13 -0.91
C ALA A 94 -11.46 -9.33 -1.71
N GLU A 95 -11.47 -8.00 -1.59
CA GLU A 95 -12.34 -7.15 -2.41
C GLU A 95 -11.87 -7.11 -3.88
N GLY A 96 -10.55 -7.11 -4.09
CA GLY A 96 -9.98 -7.24 -5.44
C GLY A 96 -10.33 -8.57 -6.09
N ALA A 97 -10.22 -9.68 -5.37
CA ALA A 97 -10.59 -11.02 -5.84
C ALA A 97 -12.07 -11.11 -6.27
N LYS A 98 -12.97 -10.44 -5.53
CA LYS A 98 -14.40 -10.35 -5.94
C LYS A 98 -14.58 -9.68 -7.30
N LEU A 99 -13.81 -8.63 -7.61
CA LEU A 99 -13.87 -7.98 -8.93
C LEU A 99 -13.38 -8.91 -10.05
N VAL A 100 -12.38 -9.74 -9.77
CA VAL A 100 -11.91 -10.79 -10.69
C VAL A 100 -13.03 -11.82 -10.94
N GLU A 101 -13.65 -12.33 -9.88
CA GLU A 101 -14.77 -13.29 -9.98
C GLU A 101 -15.98 -12.72 -10.75
N GLN A 102 -16.25 -11.42 -10.61
CA GLN A 102 -17.30 -10.73 -11.35
C GLN A 102 -16.97 -10.54 -12.85
N GLY A 103 -15.71 -10.76 -13.26
CA GLY A 103 -15.26 -10.59 -14.64
C GLY A 103 -15.23 -9.12 -15.11
N VAL A 104 -15.19 -8.15 -14.19
CA VAL A 104 -15.22 -6.72 -14.50
C VAL A 104 -13.83 -6.11 -14.72
N VAL A 105 -12.78 -6.85 -14.39
CA VAL A 105 -11.38 -6.44 -14.55
C VAL A 105 -10.70 -7.12 -15.73
N LEU A 106 -9.68 -6.49 -16.29
CA LEU A 106 -8.94 -6.97 -17.44
C LEU A 106 -8.02 -8.13 -17.06
N ASP A 107 -7.89 -9.11 -17.93
CA ASP A 107 -6.83 -10.11 -17.91
C ASP A 107 -5.57 -9.52 -18.56
N PHE A 108 -4.60 -9.11 -17.74
CA PHE A 108 -3.37 -8.48 -18.22
C PHE A 108 -2.40 -9.47 -18.84
N ASP A 109 -2.43 -10.75 -18.48
CA ASP A 109 -1.58 -11.77 -19.12
C ASP A 109 -1.90 -11.84 -20.60
N LYS A 110 -3.19 -11.91 -20.91
CA LYS A 110 -3.68 -11.90 -22.29
C LYS A 110 -3.44 -10.55 -22.96
N ALA A 111 -3.87 -9.44 -22.33
CA ALA A 111 -3.83 -8.12 -22.96
C ALA A 111 -2.39 -7.67 -23.28
N LEU A 112 -1.45 -7.84 -22.35
CA LEU A 112 -0.05 -7.46 -22.56
C LEU A 112 0.66 -8.39 -23.55
N THR A 113 0.27 -9.68 -23.61
CA THR A 113 0.79 -10.62 -24.62
C THR A 113 0.31 -10.21 -26.02
N ASP A 114 -0.97 -9.89 -26.18
CA ASP A 114 -1.54 -9.42 -27.45
C ASP A 114 -0.89 -8.09 -27.91
N LEU A 115 -0.52 -7.23 -26.97
CA LEU A 115 0.19 -5.96 -27.26
C LEU A 115 1.70 -6.15 -27.46
N GLY A 116 2.27 -7.33 -27.16
CA GLY A 116 3.70 -7.65 -27.29
C GLY A 116 4.58 -6.96 -26.24
N VAL A 117 4.07 -6.73 -25.03
CA VAL A 117 4.75 -6.02 -23.93
C VAL A 117 4.65 -6.74 -22.58
N ARG A 118 4.34 -8.04 -22.59
CA ARG A 118 4.20 -8.83 -21.35
C ARG A 118 5.51 -8.92 -20.54
N ASP A 119 6.64 -8.91 -21.24
CA ASP A 119 7.99 -8.94 -20.67
C ASP A 119 8.39 -7.64 -19.94
N LYS A 120 7.57 -6.60 -20.05
CA LYS A 120 7.78 -5.33 -19.33
C LYS A 120 7.31 -5.35 -17.88
N ILE A 121 6.72 -6.45 -17.41
CA ILE A 121 6.29 -6.63 -16.02
C ILE A 121 7.18 -7.67 -15.33
N ALA A 122 7.73 -7.29 -14.17
CA ALA A 122 8.62 -8.12 -13.38
C ALA A 122 7.90 -9.40 -12.90
N PRO A 123 8.49 -10.61 -13.08
CA PRO A 123 7.86 -11.87 -12.71
C PRO A 123 7.49 -11.95 -11.22
N GLY A 124 8.32 -11.39 -10.32
CA GLY A 124 8.06 -11.35 -8.88
C GLY A 124 6.80 -10.55 -8.53
N ALA A 125 6.59 -9.40 -9.19
CA ALA A 125 5.39 -8.59 -8.98
C ALA A 125 4.13 -9.30 -9.47
N VAL A 126 4.22 -10.02 -10.60
CA VAL A 126 3.12 -10.84 -11.12
C VAL A 126 2.76 -11.94 -10.13
N SER A 127 3.76 -12.70 -9.65
CA SER A 127 3.55 -13.76 -8.66
C SER A 127 2.90 -13.25 -7.37
N THR A 128 3.29 -12.05 -6.90
CA THR A 128 2.68 -11.42 -5.73
C THR A 128 1.20 -11.09 -5.98
N ILE A 129 0.88 -10.55 -7.16
CA ILE A 129 -0.51 -10.23 -7.54
C ILE A 129 -1.35 -11.50 -7.64
N GLU A 130 -0.85 -12.55 -8.27
CA GLU A 130 -1.56 -13.83 -8.40
C GLU A 130 -1.88 -14.44 -7.03
N LYS A 131 -0.94 -14.38 -6.08
CA LYS A 131 -1.16 -14.84 -4.71
C LYS A 131 -2.23 -14.01 -3.97
N LEU A 132 -2.26 -12.69 -4.18
CA LEU A 132 -3.15 -11.80 -3.45
C LEU A 132 -4.58 -11.78 -3.99
N TYR A 133 -4.76 -11.90 -5.32
CA TYR A 133 -6.05 -11.60 -5.97
C TYR A 133 -6.69 -12.80 -6.67
N GLY A 134 -6.43 -14.01 -6.21
CA GLY A 134 -7.18 -15.20 -6.66
C GLY A 134 -6.62 -15.90 -7.89
N GLY A 135 -5.31 -15.78 -8.15
CA GLY A 135 -4.58 -16.64 -9.08
C GLY A 135 -4.52 -16.17 -10.54
N GLY A 136 -5.00 -14.94 -10.85
CA GLY A 136 -4.87 -14.34 -12.17
C GLY A 136 -4.07 -13.04 -12.15
N PHE A 137 -3.45 -12.66 -13.27
CA PHE A 137 -2.78 -11.37 -13.41
C PHE A 137 -3.78 -10.30 -13.89
N ASN A 138 -4.60 -9.81 -12.95
CA ASN A 138 -5.70 -8.86 -13.21
C ASN A 138 -5.45 -7.44 -12.70
N PHE A 139 -4.29 -7.18 -12.13
CA PHE A 139 -3.89 -5.87 -11.59
C PHE A 139 -2.50 -5.52 -12.07
N LEU A 140 -2.22 -4.21 -12.23
CA LEU A 140 -0.90 -3.70 -12.61
C LEU A 140 -0.13 -3.23 -11.38
N PRO A 141 1.15 -3.62 -11.26
CA PRO A 141 1.98 -3.27 -10.13
C PRO A 141 2.62 -1.88 -10.32
N PHE A 142 1.80 -0.81 -10.30
CA PHE A 142 2.31 0.56 -10.34
C PHE A 142 3.25 0.88 -9.18
N GLN A 143 3.16 0.12 -8.11
CA GLN A 143 4.11 0.10 -7.01
C GLN A 143 4.54 -1.35 -6.76
N TYR A 144 5.75 -1.53 -6.29
CA TYR A 144 6.22 -2.79 -5.72
C TYR A 144 7.07 -2.45 -4.50
N ASN A 145 6.58 -2.81 -3.34
CA ASN A 145 7.12 -2.34 -2.08
C ASN A 145 7.58 -3.49 -1.20
N ILE A 146 8.64 -3.22 -0.44
CA ILE A 146 9.03 -3.99 0.75
C ILE A 146 8.84 -3.12 1.99
N GLU A 147 8.60 -3.73 3.12
CA GLU A 147 8.38 -3.05 4.39
C GLU A 147 9.53 -3.31 5.36
N GLY A 148 9.91 -2.29 6.11
CA GLY A 148 10.96 -2.33 7.10
C GLY A 148 10.97 -1.06 7.96
N ILE A 149 12.06 -0.82 8.64
CA ILE A 149 12.22 0.34 9.51
C ILE A 149 13.10 1.37 8.80
N PHE A 150 12.54 2.55 8.52
CA PHE A 150 13.33 3.71 8.14
C PHE A 150 13.83 4.40 9.41
N TYR A 151 15.06 4.91 9.38
CA TYR A 151 15.67 5.55 10.54
C TYR A 151 16.48 6.79 10.15
N ASN A 152 16.67 7.71 11.10
CA ASN A 152 17.47 8.92 10.92
C ASN A 152 18.93 8.66 11.22
N LYS A 153 19.75 8.45 10.17
CA LYS A 153 21.20 8.18 10.28
C LYS A 153 21.96 9.28 11.03
N ALA A 154 21.53 10.54 10.90
CA ALA A 154 22.20 11.66 11.59
C ALA A 154 22.01 11.55 13.11
N LEU A 155 20.79 11.23 13.58
CA LEU A 155 20.54 10.99 15.01
C LEU A 155 21.30 9.76 15.52
N PHE A 156 21.33 8.68 14.73
CA PHE A 156 22.08 7.47 15.09
C PHE A 156 23.57 7.77 15.23
N ALA A 157 24.16 8.48 14.26
CA ALA A 157 25.58 8.84 14.31
C ALA A 157 25.91 9.80 15.48
N GLU A 158 25.04 10.79 15.76
CA GLU A 158 25.22 11.75 16.85
C GLU A 158 25.23 11.08 18.22
N ASN A 159 24.39 10.07 18.42
CA ASN A 159 24.23 9.38 19.71
C ASN A 159 25.00 8.06 19.81
N GLY A 160 25.63 7.61 18.71
CA GLY A 160 26.36 6.35 18.67
C GLY A 160 25.45 5.11 18.68
N TRP A 161 24.21 5.26 18.20
CA TRP A 161 23.28 4.15 18.07
C TRP A 161 23.62 3.30 16.85
N GLU A 162 23.38 1.99 16.97
CA GLU A 162 23.61 1.01 15.91
C GLU A 162 22.28 0.40 15.43
N GLU A 163 22.25 -0.13 14.22
CA GLU A 163 21.07 -0.82 13.67
C GLU A 163 20.83 -2.13 14.44
N PRO A 164 19.65 -2.29 15.09
CA PRO A 164 19.34 -3.48 15.86
C PRO A 164 19.15 -4.70 14.95
N GLN A 165 19.73 -5.82 15.33
CA GLN A 165 19.58 -7.10 14.62
C GLN A 165 18.54 -7.99 15.29
N THR A 166 18.22 -7.75 16.55
CA THR A 166 17.24 -8.51 17.33
C THR A 166 16.17 -7.61 17.92
N TRP A 167 15.03 -8.21 18.28
CA TRP A 167 13.95 -7.47 18.94
C TRP A 167 14.37 -6.85 20.28
N SER A 168 15.19 -7.58 21.05
CA SER A 168 15.74 -7.05 22.30
C SER A 168 16.59 -5.80 22.06
N GLU A 169 17.48 -5.84 21.07
CA GLU A 169 18.28 -4.67 20.69
C GLU A 169 17.42 -3.50 20.20
N LEU A 170 16.30 -3.77 19.49
CA LEU A 170 15.37 -2.72 19.07
C LEU A 170 14.68 -2.06 20.27
N THR A 171 14.25 -2.84 21.26
CA THR A 171 13.60 -2.30 22.47
C THR A 171 14.59 -1.53 23.35
N ASP A 172 15.84 -2.01 23.47
CA ASP A 172 16.92 -1.31 24.18
C ASP A 172 17.24 0.03 23.47
N LEU A 173 17.37 0.02 22.15
CA LEU A 173 17.55 1.22 21.35
C LEU A 173 16.38 2.21 21.52
N ALA A 174 15.14 1.74 21.51
CA ALA A 174 13.98 2.60 21.72
C ALA A 174 14.04 3.30 23.10
N ALA A 175 14.48 2.59 24.14
CA ALA A 175 14.67 3.18 25.46
C ALA A 175 15.79 4.26 25.47
N GLU A 176 16.90 4.04 24.74
CA GLU A 176 17.97 5.03 24.60
C GLU A 176 17.50 6.27 23.84
N VAL A 177 16.70 6.09 22.76
CA VAL A 177 16.13 7.16 21.96
C VAL A 177 15.18 8.02 22.80
N ASP A 178 14.29 7.39 23.58
CA ASP A 178 13.38 8.07 24.49
C ASP A 178 14.13 8.86 25.57
N ALA A 179 15.17 8.24 26.17
CA ALA A 179 16.01 8.90 27.15
C ALA A 179 16.78 10.12 26.60
N ALA A 180 17.04 10.16 25.30
CA ALA A 180 17.61 11.31 24.60
C ALA A 180 16.54 12.40 24.28
N GLY A 181 15.27 12.17 24.60
CA GLY A 181 14.17 13.12 24.39
C GLY A 181 13.65 13.16 22.96
N VAL A 182 13.89 12.08 22.18
CA VAL A 182 13.39 11.88 20.83
C VAL A 182 12.30 10.80 20.86
N THR A 183 11.23 10.97 20.08
CA THR A 183 10.23 9.89 19.93
C THR A 183 10.85 8.70 19.21
N PRO A 184 10.85 7.48 19.79
CA PRO A 184 11.42 6.31 19.13
C PRO A 184 10.79 5.99 17.79
N PHE A 185 9.46 5.89 17.72
CA PHE A 185 8.73 5.52 16.51
C PHE A 185 7.63 6.52 16.17
N ALA A 186 7.65 7.04 14.95
CA ALA A 186 6.46 7.65 14.38
C ALA A 186 5.48 6.54 13.94
N ALA A 187 4.20 6.68 14.28
CA ALA A 187 3.15 5.76 13.86
C ALA A 187 1.81 6.47 13.71
N SER A 188 1.03 6.10 12.67
CA SER A 188 -0.34 6.57 12.50
C SER A 188 -1.30 5.64 13.21
N GLY A 189 -1.86 6.10 14.31
CA GLY A 189 -2.92 5.38 15.03
C GLY A 189 -4.32 5.69 14.50
N GLU A 190 -4.53 6.81 13.80
CA GLU A 190 -5.83 7.12 13.21
C GLU A 190 -6.20 6.11 12.12
N GLN A 191 -5.27 5.78 11.20
CA GLN A 191 -5.47 4.73 10.23
C GLN A 191 -5.22 3.32 10.79
N GLY A 192 -4.37 3.18 11.79
CA GLY A 192 -4.07 1.96 12.54
C GLY A 192 -3.32 0.86 11.77
N TRP A 193 -3.44 0.80 10.44
CA TRP A 193 -2.74 -0.22 9.64
C TRP A 193 -1.20 -0.17 9.79
N PRO A 194 -0.51 0.97 10.03
CA PRO A 194 0.93 0.93 10.27
C PRO A 194 1.31 0.15 11.54
N LEU A 195 0.45 0.19 12.55
CA LEU A 195 0.63 -0.56 13.78
C LEU A 195 0.40 -2.07 13.58
N THR A 196 -0.64 -2.45 12.81
CA THR A 196 -0.86 -3.87 12.47
C THR A 196 0.24 -4.44 11.59
N ARG A 197 0.89 -3.59 10.74
CA ARG A 197 2.07 -3.99 9.97
C ARG A 197 3.29 -4.25 10.84
N LEU A 198 3.50 -3.42 11.87
CA LEU A 198 4.54 -3.65 12.87
C LEU A 198 4.29 -4.97 13.62
N LEU A 199 3.05 -5.26 14.01
CA LEU A 199 2.66 -6.54 14.59
C LEU A 199 2.94 -7.72 13.64
N SER A 200 2.64 -7.57 12.35
CA SER A 200 2.97 -8.57 11.33
C SER A 200 4.46 -8.87 11.29
N GLY A 201 5.29 -7.83 11.33
CA GLY A 201 6.75 -7.97 11.36
C GLY A 201 7.21 -8.87 12.50
N TYR A 202 6.68 -8.65 13.71
CA TYR A 202 6.98 -9.49 14.86
C TYR A 202 6.51 -10.94 14.65
N ILE A 203 5.25 -11.14 14.22
CA ILE A 203 4.68 -12.48 13.97
C ILE A 203 5.55 -13.25 12.97
N PHE A 204 5.98 -12.61 11.87
CA PHE A 204 6.82 -13.28 10.86
C PHE A 204 8.18 -13.67 11.40
N ARG A 205 8.79 -12.84 12.25
CA ARG A 205 10.10 -13.14 12.84
C ARG A 205 10.01 -14.23 13.89
N ASP A 206 8.97 -14.22 14.73
CA ASP A 206 8.80 -15.19 15.80
C ASP A 206 8.25 -16.53 15.28
N LEU A 207 7.13 -16.51 14.57
CA LEU A 207 6.36 -17.72 14.21
C LEU A 207 6.68 -18.26 12.81
N GLY A 208 7.32 -17.46 11.96
CA GLY A 208 7.73 -17.82 10.59
C GLY A 208 6.84 -17.18 9.51
N PRO A 209 7.31 -17.24 8.24
CA PRO A 209 6.71 -16.51 7.13
C PRO A 209 5.29 -16.97 6.77
N ASP A 210 4.89 -18.18 7.14
CA ASP A 210 3.58 -18.78 6.87
C ASP A 210 2.59 -18.66 8.05
N ALA A 211 2.98 -17.95 9.13
CA ALA A 211 2.18 -17.88 10.36
C ALA A 211 0.77 -17.32 10.11
N LEU A 212 0.65 -16.22 9.37
CA LEU A 212 -0.66 -15.64 9.07
C LEU A 212 -1.44 -16.45 8.02
N GLN A 213 -0.78 -17.14 7.12
CA GLN A 213 -1.44 -18.07 6.20
C GLN A 213 -2.10 -19.22 6.98
N LYS A 214 -1.44 -19.78 8.00
CA LYS A 214 -2.04 -20.79 8.87
C LYS A 214 -3.31 -20.32 9.57
N VAL A 215 -3.35 -19.05 9.96
CA VAL A 215 -4.57 -18.46 10.52
C VAL A 215 -5.67 -18.34 9.46
N ALA A 216 -5.33 -17.89 8.25
CA ALA A 216 -6.29 -17.80 7.15
C ALA A 216 -6.85 -19.19 6.74
N ASP A 217 -6.02 -20.22 6.77
CA ASP A 217 -6.38 -21.60 6.45
C ASP A 217 -7.16 -22.31 7.60
N GLY A 218 -7.19 -21.67 8.79
CA GLY A 218 -7.83 -22.23 9.98
C GLY A 218 -6.98 -23.27 10.73
N ASP A 219 -5.71 -23.40 10.41
CA ASP A 219 -4.73 -24.30 11.07
C ASP A 219 -4.17 -23.70 12.37
N ALA A 220 -4.33 -22.39 12.57
CA ALA A 220 -4.00 -21.65 13.79
C ALA A 220 -5.05 -20.57 14.06
N LYS A 221 -5.01 -19.98 15.24
CA LYS A 221 -5.87 -18.86 15.62
C LYS A 221 -5.04 -17.69 16.15
N LEU A 222 -5.49 -16.46 15.89
CA LEU A 222 -4.88 -15.27 16.51
C LEU A 222 -5.00 -15.28 18.04
N THR A 223 -5.92 -16.06 18.60
CA THR A 223 -6.08 -16.27 20.04
C THR A 223 -5.15 -17.33 20.62
N ASP A 224 -4.33 -17.99 19.80
CA ASP A 224 -3.32 -18.92 20.34
C ASP A 224 -2.23 -18.13 21.09
N PRO A 225 -1.66 -18.70 22.17
CA PRO A 225 -0.79 -17.97 23.08
C PRO A 225 0.39 -17.26 22.42
N GLU A 226 0.97 -17.86 21.38
CA GLU A 226 2.10 -17.29 20.63
C GLU A 226 1.73 -16.05 19.83
N TYR A 227 0.52 -15.99 19.25
CA TYR A 227 0.04 -14.79 18.54
C TYR A 227 -0.35 -13.69 19.52
N VAL A 228 -0.95 -14.05 20.66
CA VAL A 228 -1.24 -13.08 21.74
C VAL A 228 0.06 -12.49 22.29
N ALA A 229 1.11 -13.32 22.45
CA ALA A 229 2.43 -12.84 22.89
C ALA A 229 3.04 -11.84 21.88
N ALA A 230 2.87 -12.07 20.57
CA ALA A 230 3.30 -11.13 19.54
C ALA A 230 2.56 -9.78 19.66
N ALA A 231 1.25 -9.79 19.89
CA ALA A 231 0.48 -8.56 20.12
C ALA A 231 0.91 -7.85 21.41
N GLN A 232 1.25 -8.61 22.46
CA GLN A 232 1.77 -8.06 23.72
C GLN A 232 3.13 -7.34 23.50
N ALA A 233 4.03 -7.91 22.69
CA ALA A 233 5.31 -7.28 22.39
C ALA A 233 5.14 -5.88 21.74
N ILE A 234 4.10 -5.70 20.93
CA ILE A 234 3.78 -4.37 20.34
C ILE A 234 3.09 -3.46 21.35
N ALA A 235 2.19 -4.01 22.19
CA ALA A 235 1.58 -3.26 23.28
C ALA A 235 2.64 -2.72 24.26
N ASP A 236 3.66 -3.52 24.57
CA ASP A 236 4.75 -3.13 25.47
C ASP A 236 5.54 -1.90 24.96
N LEU A 237 5.71 -1.73 23.63
CA LEU A 237 6.28 -0.49 23.06
C LEU A 237 5.37 0.71 23.32
N GLY A 238 4.07 0.51 23.25
CA GLY A 238 3.08 1.55 23.54
C GLY A 238 3.04 1.92 25.02
N ASP A 239 3.03 0.92 25.92
CA ASP A 239 3.06 1.12 27.38
C ASP A 239 4.33 1.84 27.84
N ALA A 240 5.45 1.64 27.10
CA ALA A 240 6.71 2.37 27.32
C ALA A 240 6.67 3.81 26.77
N GLY A 241 5.62 4.20 26.01
CA GLY A 241 5.47 5.53 25.44
C GLY A 241 6.21 5.74 24.11
N TYR A 242 6.75 4.70 23.50
CA TYR A 242 7.65 4.81 22.34
C TYR A 242 6.99 5.28 21.03
N PHE A 243 5.65 5.36 20.98
CA PHE A 243 4.91 5.96 19.86
C PHE A 243 4.51 7.42 20.09
N GLY A 244 4.95 8.03 21.20
CA GLY A 244 4.56 9.38 21.59
C GLY A 244 3.12 9.49 22.12
N GLU A 245 2.81 10.65 22.75
CA GLU A 245 1.52 10.85 23.44
C GLU A 245 0.31 10.97 22.49
N ASN A 246 0.54 11.31 21.21
CA ASN A 246 -0.52 11.66 20.25
C ASN A 246 -0.83 10.54 19.23
N VAL A 247 -0.30 9.34 19.40
CA VAL A 247 -0.38 8.25 18.42
C VAL A 247 -1.81 8.02 17.92
N THR A 248 -2.82 8.08 18.77
CA THR A 248 -4.25 7.83 18.42
C THR A 248 -4.84 8.86 17.47
N SER A 249 -4.28 10.07 17.43
CA SER A 249 -4.78 11.20 16.65
C SER A 249 -3.86 11.58 15.49
N LEU A 250 -2.72 10.90 15.35
CA LEU A 250 -1.84 11.09 14.20
C LEU A 250 -2.39 10.35 13.00
N ASP A 251 -2.70 11.09 11.94
CA ASP A 251 -2.95 10.52 10.63
C ASP A 251 -1.62 10.12 9.94
N TYR A 252 -1.72 9.50 8.78
CA TYR A 252 -0.57 9.03 8.02
C TYR A 252 0.42 10.15 7.69
N ASP A 253 -0.08 11.31 7.24
CA ASP A 253 0.76 12.43 6.82
C ASP A 253 1.46 13.07 8.02
N ALA A 254 0.75 13.22 9.15
CA ALA A 254 1.31 13.75 10.38
C ALA A 254 2.40 12.82 10.94
N ALA A 255 2.16 11.52 11.01
CA ALA A 255 3.15 10.54 11.45
C ALA A 255 4.39 10.51 10.52
N THR A 256 4.18 10.54 9.20
CA THR A 256 5.27 10.63 8.24
C THR A 256 6.09 11.91 8.43
N ASN A 257 5.42 13.06 8.66
CA ASN A 257 6.09 14.34 8.92
C ASN A 257 6.87 14.34 10.24
N GLU A 258 6.44 13.63 11.27
CA GLU A 258 7.25 13.51 12.51
C GLU A 258 8.59 12.86 12.23
N PHE A 259 8.65 11.81 11.40
CA PHE A 259 9.89 11.21 10.96
C PHE A 259 10.71 12.15 10.06
N LEU A 260 10.11 12.69 8.99
CA LEU A 260 10.79 13.53 8.00
C LEU A 260 11.31 14.87 8.58
N THR A 261 10.81 15.29 9.73
CA THR A 261 11.29 16.49 10.44
C THR A 261 12.26 16.17 11.58
N GLY A 262 12.57 14.90 11.80
CA GLY A 262 13.51 14.44 12.85
C GLY A 262 12.93 14.46 14.27
N LYS A 263 11.61 14.59 14.44
CA LYS A 263 10.96 14.48 15.75
C LYS A 263 10.91 13.03 16.24
N ALA A 264 10.77 12.09 15.31
CA ALA A 264 10.89 10.66 15.59
C ALA A 264 12.16 10.11 14.93
N ALA A 265 12.83 9.17 15.63
CA ALA A 265 14.07 8.56 15.17
C ALA A 265 13.81 7.49 14.10
N MET A 266 12.70 6.78 14.20
CA MET A 266 12.35 5.63 13.34
C MET A 266 10.88 5.69 12.92
N ILE A 267 10.59 5.02 11.79
CA ILE A 267 9.22 4.74 11.33
C ILE A 267 9.21 3.36 10.63
N TYR A 268 8.29 2.47 11.04
CA TYR A 268 8.03 1.24 10.27
C TYR A 268 7.11 1.56 9.11
N MET A 269 7.60 1.40 7.89
CA MET A 269 6.87 1.78 6.69
C MET A 269 7.35 0.96 5.48
N GLY A 270 6.61 1.02 4.40
CA GLY A 270 7.06 0.44 3.14
C GLY A 270 7.82 1.42 2.25
N SER A 271 8.45 0.88 1.21
CA SER A 271 9.27 1.65 0.26
C SER A 271 8.51 2.73 -0.54
N TRP A 272 7.18 2.78 -0.46
CA TRP A 272 6.40 3.94 -0.95
C TRP A 272 6.77 5.25 -0.26
N LEU A 273 7.36 5.20 0.95
CA LEU A 273 7.87 6.37 1.67
C LEU A 273 9.01 7.09 0.90
N LEU A 274 9.66 6.42 -0.05
CA LEU A 274 10.73 7.03 -0.87
C LEU A 274 10.25 8.28 -1.61
N GLY A 275 8.99 8.34 -2.02
CA GLY A 275 8.41 9.54 -2.62
C GLY A 275 8.47 10.75 -1.68
N ASN A 276 8.15 10.56 -0.40
CA ASN A 276 8.23 11.60 0.62
C ASN A 276 9.70 11.91 0.99
N ILE A 277 10.55 10.89 1.11
CA ILE A 277 11.99 11.03 1.43
C ILE A 277 12.70 11.87 0.35
N ASN A 278 12.33 11.71 -0.91
CA ASN A 278 12.92 12.42 -2.05
C ASN A 278 12.26 13.78 -2.33
N SER A 279 11.28 14.20 -1.53
CA SER A 279 10.58 15.47 -1.69
C SER A 279 11.14 16.58 -0.81
N ASP A 280 10.75 17.82 -1.09
CA ASP A 280 11.09 19.00 -0.27
C ASP A 280 10.48 18.96 1.16
N ALA A 281 9.56 18.04 1.44
CA ALA A 281 9.01 17.81 2.77
C ALA A 281 10.02 17.18 3.73
N ASN A 282 11.02 16.49 3.21
CA ASN A 282 12.07 15.84 3.98
C ASN A 282 13.10 16.87 4.48
N GLN A 283 12.99 17.27 5.75
CA GLN A 283 13.88 18.25 6.38
C GLN A 283 15.17 17.62 6.93
N ILE A 284 15.22 16.30 7.13
CA ILE A 284 16.43 15.62 7.57
C ILE A 284 17.40 15.33 6.39
N GLY A 285 16.93 15.42 5.16
CA GLY A 285 17.69 15.12 3.94
C GLY A 285 17.68 13.63 3.59
N ALA A 286 17.56 13.31 2.31
CA ALA A 286 17.49 11.91 1.85
C ALA A 286 18.77 11.11 2.16
N GLU A 287 19.92 11.78 2.20
CA GLU A 287 21.22 11.22 2.58
C GLU A 287 21.27 10.78 4.05
N ASN A 288 20.43 11.34 4.91
CA ASN A 288 20.33 11.02 6.32
C ASN A 288 19.22 9.99 6.64
N VAL A 289 18.57 9.44 5.64
CA VAL A 289 17.61 8.35 5.83
C VAL A 289 18.29 7.01 5.55
N GLY A 290 18.16 6.08 6.50
CA GLY A 290 18.53 4.68 6.35
C GLY A 290 17.32 3.79 6.29
N PHE A 291 17.50 2.55 5.83
CA PHE A 291 16.49 1.50 5.80
C PHE A 291 17.10 0.21 6.34
N MET A 292 16.43 -0.42 7.29
CA MET A 292 16.83 -1.69 7.88
C MET A 292 15.66 -2.67 7.91
N PRO A 293 15.92 -4.00 7.86
CA PRO A 293 14.88 -5.00 8.02
C PRO A 293 14.24 -4.90 9.41
N PHE A 294 13.02 -5.43 9.54
CA PHE A 294 12.49 -5.73 10.87
C PHE A 294 13.42 -6.74 11.56
N PRO A 295 13.87 -6.48 12.80
CA PRO A 295 14.87 -7.32 13.46
C PRO A 295 14.35 -8.74 13.75
N GLY A 296 15.25 -9.68 13.94
CA GLY A 296 14.94 -11.05 14.33
C GLY A 296 14.37 -11.13 15.74
N VAL A 297 13.49 -12.08 16.01
CA VAL A 297 13.05 -12.42 17.37
C VAL A 297 13.90 -13.60 17.86
N GLU A 298 14.39 -13.52 19.10
CA GLU A 298 15.27 -14.53 19.68
C GLU A 298 14.57 -15.89 19.76
N GLY A 299 15.13 -16.88 19.05
CA GLY A 299 14.54 -18.22 18.95
C GLY A 299 13.41 -18.33 17.93
N GLY A 300 13.07 -17.24 17.25
CA GLY A 300 12.05 -17.19 16.21
C GLY A 300 12.44 -17.97 14.95
N LYS A 301 11.47 -18.14 14.05
CA LYS A 301 11.55 -19.00 12.85
C LYS A 301 11.68 -18.20 11.54
N GLY A 302 11.51 -16.88 11.58
CA GLY A 302 11.61 -16.02 10.42
C GLY A 302 13.03 -15.54 10.15
N ASP A 303 13.41 -15.49 8.87
CA ASP A 303 14.71 -14.95 8.45
C ASP A 303 14.67 -13.43 8.30
N ILE A 304 15.72 -12.73 8.74
CA ILE A 304 15.81 -11.26 8.66
C ILE A 304 15.83 -10.76 7.21
N GLY A 305 16.26 -11.58 6.26
CA GLY A 305 16.24 -11.29 4.82
C GLY A 305 14.87 -11.45 4.15
N GLN A 306 13.85 -11.91 4.89
CA GLN A 306 12.47 -11.97 4.40
C GLN A 306 11.75 -10.66 4.71
N TYR A 307 11.20 -10.03 3.69
CA TYR A 307 10.49 -8.76 3.81
C TYR A 307 9.01 -8.91 3.49
N PRO A 308 8.13 -8.29 4.28
CA PRO A 308 6.75 -8.09 3.82
C PRO A 308 6.77 -7.32 2.51
N SER A 309 6.04 -7.80 1.51
CA SER A 309 5.97 -7.18 0.18
C SER A 309 4.54 -6.95 -0.23
N ASN A 310 4.33 -5.88 -0.98
CA ASN A 310 3.03 -5.56 -1.55
C ASN A 310 3.17 -4.81 -2.88
N VAL A 311 2.08 -4.70 -3.58
CA VAL A 311 1.97 -3.95 -4.85
C VAL A 311 1.26 -2.60 -4.66
N GLY A 312 1.26 -2.09 -3.43
CA GLY A 312 0.49 -0.91 -3.05
C GLY A 312 -1.01 -1.15 -3.19
N LEU A 313 -1.73 -0.12 -3.61
CA LEU A 313 -3.08 -0.26 -4.13
C LEU A 313 -2.97 -0.42 -5.65
N PRO A 314 -2.96 -1.67 -6.17
CA PRO A 314 -2.73 -1.89 -7.59
C PRO A 314 -3.89 -1.36 -8.39
N ALA A 315 -3.60 -0.90 -9.60
CA ALA A 315 -4.64 -0.46 -10.50
C ALA A 315 -5.02 -1.56 -11.51
N THR A 316 -6.26 -1.54 -11.93
CA THR A 316 -6.77 -2.43 -12.98
C THR A 316 -7.52 -1.64 -14.04
N PHE A 317 -7.75 -2.27 -15.17
CA PHE A 317 -8.55 -1.74 -16.25
C PHE A 317 -9.92 -2.42 -16.28
N SER A 318 -10.98 -1.65 -16.50
CA SER A 318 -12.30 -2.20 -16.70
C SER A 318 -12.34 -3.00 -17.99
N SER A 319 -12.71 -4.29 -17.90
CA SER A 319 -12.88 -5.15 -19.08
C SER A 319 -13.90 -4.59 -20.08
N LYS A 320 -14.91 -3.87 -19.59
CA LYS A 320 -15.98 -3.27 -20.41
C LYS A 320 -15.52 -2.02 -21.16
N SER A 321 -14.61 -1.25 -20.58
CA SER A 321 -14.10 0.01 -21.15
C SER A 321 -12.83 -0.19 -21.97
N TYR A 322 -12.35 -1.44 -22.12
CA TYR A 322 -11.12 -1.74 -22.85
C TYR A 322 -11.36 -1.68 -24.37
N THR A 323 -10.88 -0.61 -24.98
CA THR A 323 -10.90 -0.35 -26.43
C THR A 323 -9.49 -0.33 -26.98
N ASP A 324 -9.32 -0.22 -28.30
CA ASP A 324 -8.02 -0.11 -28.95
C ASP A 324 -7.24 1.12 -28.44
N ASP A 325 -7.90 2.24 -28.18
CA ASP A 325 -7.26 3.46 -27.64
C ASP A 325 -6.81 3.27 -26.18
N VAL A 326 -7.61 2.58 -25.36
CA VAL A 326 -7.22 2.19 -23.99
C VAL A 326 -6.08 1.18 -24.04
N GLY A 327 -6.09 0.24 -24.97
CA GLY A 327 -4.99 -0.68 -25.23
C GLY A 327 -3.69 0.02 -25.65
N ALA A 328 -3.79 1.08 -26.46
CA ALA A 328 -2.63 1.90 -26.81
C ALA A 328 -2.01 2.57 -25.58
N TRP A 329 -2.82 3.12 -24.66
CA TRP A 329 -2.36 3.64 -23.38
C TRP A 329 -1.71 2.55 -22.53
N LEU A 330 -2.32 1.38 -22.40
CA LEU A 330 -1.74 0.25 -21.67
C LEU A 330 -0.37 -0.12 -22.22
N LYS A 331 -0.22 -0.17 -23.56
CA LYS A 331 1.06 -0.45 -24.21
C LYS A 331 2.10 0.63 -23.92
N CYS A 332 1.71 1.91 -23.98
CA CYS A 332 2.62 3.02 -23.68
C CYS A 332 3.05 2.97 -22.21
N ILE A 333 2.14 2.78 -21.28
CA ILE A 333 2.42 2.60 -19.84
C ILE A 333 3.39 1.43 -19.64
N ALA A 334 3.10 0.25 -20.18
CA ALA A 334 3.93 -0.93 -19.99
C ALA A 334 5.38 -0.71 -20.45
N ASN A 335 5.57 0.01 -21.54
CA ASN A 335 6.93 0.27 -22.08
C ASN A 335 7.72 1.33 -21.31
N ASN A 336 7.07 2.28 -20.66
CA ASN A 336 7.74 3.49 -20.19
C ASN A 336 7.59 3.76 -18.68
N TYR A 337 6.60 3.14 -18.00
CA TYR A 337 6.29 3.46 -16.61
C TYR A 337 7.45 3.14 -15.66
N GLY A 338 8.11 1.99 -15.82
CA GLY A 338 9.25 1.59 -14.99
C GLY A 338 10.38 2.63 -15.02
N ASN A 339 10.72 3.12 -16.21
CA ASN A 339 11.76 4.14 -16.40
C ASN A 339 11.35 5.48 -15.77
N ALA A 340 10.15 5.97 -16.11
CA ALA A 340 9.67 7.25 -15.61
C ALA A 340 9.47 7.26 -14.07
N ALA A 341 9.07 6.14 -13.49
CA ALA A 341 8.94 5.99 -12.05
C ALA A 341 10.32 5.99 -11.36
N LEU A 342 11.29 5.27 -11.93
CA LEU A 342 12.64 5.20 -11.38
C LEU A 342 13.33 6.57 -11.44
N GLU A 343 13.11 7.37 -12.50
CA GLU A 343 13.59 8.75 -12.60
C GLU A 343 13.01 9.67 -11.51
N GLN A 344 11.84 9.31 -10.95
CA GLN A 344 11.22 9.98 -9.81
C GLN A 344 11.55 9.31 -8.46
N GLY A 345 12.53 8.40 -8.42
CA GLY A 345 12.96 7.70 -7.21
C GLY A 345 11.95 6.67 -6.69
N GLN A 346 11.06 6.17 -7.57
CA GLN A 346 10.04 5.20 -7.20
C GLN A 346 10.37 3.81 -7.77
N ILE A 347 10.08 2.78 -6.97
CA ILE A 347 10.26 1.39 -7.37
C ILE A 347 8.89 0.80 -7.71
N THR A 348 8.82 0.06 -8.81
CA THR A 348 7.56 -0.49 -9.34
C THR A 348 7.75 -1.92 -9.80
N GLY A 349 6.65 -2.61 -10.10
CA GLY A 349 6.70 -3.93 -10.73
C GLY A 349 6.87 -3.89 -12.26
N PHE A 350 7.09 -2.71 -12.84
CA PHE A 350 7.45 -2.58 -14.25
C PHE A 350 8.98 -2.64 -14.41
N VAL A 351 9.44 -3.35 -15.43
CA VAL A 351 10.87 -3.44 -15.73
C VAL A 351 11.39 -2.08 -16.15
N SER A 352 12.51 -1.66 -15.57
CA SER A 352 13.27 -0.48 -15.98
C SER A 352 14.57 -0.93 -16.64
N ASP A 353 14.95 -0.23 -17.71
CA ASP A 353 16.20 -0.42 -18.46
C ASP A 353 17.09 0.84 -18.47
N VAL A 354 16.73 1.86 -17.66
CA VAL A 354 17.54 3.06 -17.47
C VAL A 354 18.40 2.96 -16.20
N GLU A 355 19.62 3.48 -16.27
CA GLU A 355 20.45 3.71 -15.10
C GLU A 355 20.19 5.14 -14.59
N VAL A 356 19.72 5.26 -13.35
CA VAL A 356 19.47 6.54 -12.69
C VAL A 356 20.36 6.64 -11.46
N GLU A 357 20.95 7.81 -11.24
CA GLU A 357 21.66 8.09 -9.99
C GLU A 357 20.63 8.11 -8.83
N GLN A 358 20.72 7.13 -7.95
CA GLN A 358 19.85 6.98 -6.80
C GLN A 358 20.58 7.41 -5.53
N ASN A 359 19.86 7.97 -4.57
CA ASN A 359 20.41 8.12 -3.23
C ASN A 359 20.56 6.74 -2.55
N GLU A 360 21.34 6.70 -1.49
CA GLU A 360 21.74 5.46 -0.80
C GLU A 360 20.52 4.64 -0.34
N VAL A 361 19.50 5.26 0.25
CA VAL A 361 18.31 4.54 0.76
C VAL A 361 17.50 3.91 -0.38
N THR A 362 17.36 4.62 -1.51
CA THR A 362 16.68 4.09 -2.71
C THR A 362 17.46 2.92 -3.30
N ALA A 363 18.79 3.05 -3.40
CA ALA A 363 19.67 1.99 -3.90
C ALA A 363 19.60 0.75 -2.99
N THR A 364 19.67 0.93 -1.66
CA THR A 364 19.55 -0.16 -0.69
C THR A 364 18.25 -0.93 -0.85
N ILE A 365 17.14 -0.24 -0.98
CA ILE A 365 15.82 -0.87 -1.16
C ILE A 365 15.73 -1.58 -2.51
N SER A 366 16.24 -0.96 -3.58
CA SER A 366 16.28 -1.57 -4.92
C SER A 366 17.09 -2.88 -4.90
N ASP A 367 18.28 -2.86 -4.30
CA ASP A 367 19.13 -4.04 -4.17
C ASP A 367 18.47 -5.13 -3.32
N THR A 368 17.80 -4.74 -2.24
CA THR A 368 17.04 -5.66 -1.38
C THR A 368 15.92 -6.35 -2.16
N ILE A 369 15.14 -5.59 -2.94
CA ILE A 369 14.06 -6.13 -3.79
C ILE A 369 14.63 -7.08 -4.83
N ASN A 370 15.74 -6.72 -5.50
CA ASN A 370 16.35 -7.52 -6.56
C ASN A 370 16.99 -8.81 -6.04
N THR A 371 17.41 -8.84 -4.78
CA THR A 371 18.08 -10.01 -4.15
C THR A 371 17.13 -10.85 -3.30
N SER A 372 15.97 -10.32 -2.90
CA SER A 372 14.96 -11.04 -2.13
C SER A 372 14.29 -12.13 -2.98
N THR A 373 14.32 -13.36 -2.48
CA THR A 373 13.72 -14.52 -3.15
C THR A 373 12.31 -14.85 -2.64
N ASP A 374 11.98 -14.41 -1.41
CA ASP A 374 10.75 -14.73 -0.74
C ASP A 374 10.06 -13.45 -0.23
N SER A 375 8.76 -13.33 -0.53
CA SER A 375 7.90 -12.31 0.04
C SER A 375 6.99 -12.88 1.12
N VAL A 376 6.76 -12.11 2.18
CA VAL A 376 5.78 -12.42 3.22
C VAL A 376 4.59 -11.49 3.02
N LEU A 377 3.38 -11.99 3.30
CA LEU A 377 2.18 -11.17 3.23
C LEU A 377 1.90 -10.55 4.60
N TRP A 378 1.41 -9.32 4.60
CA TRP A 378 1.10 -8.56 5.82
C TRP A 378 -0.18 -9.01 6.52
N PHE A 379 -0.41 -8.52 7.73
CA PHE A 379 -1.45 -8.98 8.65
C PHE A 379 -2.85 -9.09 8.02
N GLU A 380 -3.27 -8.05 7.29
CA GLU A 380 -4.61 -8.01 6.73
C GLU A 380 -4.74 -8.68 5.36
N ALA A 381 -3.63 -9.00 4.70
CA ALA A 381 -3.64 -9.45 3.31
C ALA A 381 -4.45 -10.72 3.06
N LEU A 382 -4.48 -11.60 4.06
CA LEU A 382 -5.11 -12.92 3.97
C LEU A 382 -6.46 -12.99 4.66
N PHE A 383 -6.88 -11.90 5.31
CA PHE A 383 -8.08 -11.91 6.13
C PHE A 383 -9.28 -11.27 5.42
N PRO A 384 -10.52 -11.65 5.80
CA PRO A 384 -11.72 -10.99 5.28
C PRO A 384 -11.70 -9.47 5.55
N ALA A 385 -12.38 -8.69 4.70
CA ALA A 385 -12.44 -7.22 4.81
C ALA A 385 -12.84 -6.72 6.19
N LYS A 386 -13.79 -7.42 6.85
CA LYS A 386 -14.21 -7.09 8.21
C LYS A 386 -13.07 -7.23 9.22
N ALA A 387 -12.26 -8.28 9.13
CA ALA A 387 -11.12 -8.48 10.02
C ALA A 387 -10.02 -7.43 9.79
N SER A 388 -9.74 -7.07 8.54
CA SER A 388 -8.88 -5.94 8.18
C SER A 388 -9.36 -4.63 8.82
N SER A 389 -10.64 -4.30 8.66
CA SER A 389 -11.22 -3.08 9.24
C SER A 389 -11.18 -3.09 10.77
N VAL A 390 -11.52 -4.23 11.39
CA VAL A 390 -11.48 -4.39 12.85
C VAL A 390 -10.06 -4.24 13.39
N SER A 391 -9.06 -4.84 12.74
CA SER A 391 -7.68 -4.77 13.18
C SER A 391 -7.15 -3.33 13.11
N SER A 392 -7.31 -2.65 11.99
CA SER A 392 -6.85 -1.26 11.81
C SER A 392 -7.54 -0.29 12.77
N THR A 393 -8.88 -0.36 12.89
CA THR A 393 -9.64 0.55 13.76
C THR A 393 -9.27 0.41 15.25
N ASN A 394 -8.82 -0.77 15.68
CA ASN A 394 -8.52 -1.04 17.10
C ASN A 394 -7.00 -1.06 17.40
N ALA A 395 -6.13 -0.94 16.41
CA ALA A 395 -4.69 -1.02 16.63
C ALA A 395 -4.15 0.07 17.59
N ALA A 396 -4.68 1.29 17.51
CA ALA A 396 -4.30 2.36 18.43
C ALA A 396 -4.72 2.08 19.87
N LEU A 397 -5.82 1.34 20.09
CA LEU A 397 -6.26 0.94 21.43
C LEU A 397 -5.33 -0.10 22.06
N LEU A 398 -4.72 -0.96 21.25
CA LEU A 398 -3.70 -1.91 21.69
C LEU A 398 -2.48 -1.18 22.25
N VAL A 399 -1.89 -0.25 21.47
CA VAL A 399 -0.66 0.45 21.86
C VAL A 399 -0.86 1.56 22.89
N THR A 400 -2.09 1.87 23.28
CA THR A 400 -2.41 2.80 24.36
C THR A 400 -2.96 2.12 25.63
N GLY A 401 -2.89 0.76 25.68
CA GLY A 401 -3.35 -0.02 26.81
C GLY A 401 -4.87 0.03 27.05
N GLN A 402 -5.65 0.60 26.12
CA GLN A 402 -7.11 0.65 26.22
C GLN A 402 -7.75 -0.71 25.84
N LEU A 403 -7.01 -1.55 25.13
CA LEU A 403 -7.37 -2.90 24.77
C LEU A 403 -6.18 -3.82 25.06
N THR A 404 -6.44 -4.94 25.75
CA THR A 404 -5.37 -5.92 25.98
C THR A 404 -5.00 -6.65 24.70
N ALA A 405 -3.79 -7.20 24.63
CA ALA A 405 -3.36 -8.03 23.50
C ALA A 405 -4.31 -9.20 23.24
N GLU A 406 -4.79 -9.86 24.31
CA GLU A 406 -5.76 -10.97 24.21
C GLU A 406 -7.09 -10.49 23.60
N ASP A 407 -7.64 -9.37 24.09
CA ASP A 407 -8.91 -8.83 23.59
C ASP A 407 -8.77 -8.33 22.14
N PHE A 408 -7.64 -7.69 21.79
CA PHE A 408 -7.38 -7.26 20.41
C PHE A 408 -7.34 -8.46 19.46
N MET A 409 -6.55 -9.48 19.78
CA MET A 409 -6.43 -10.67 18.94
C MET A 409 -7.75 -11.43 18.85
N LYS A 410 -8.52 -11.45 19.95
CA LYS A 410 -9.87 -12.04 19.96
C LYS A 410 -10.84 -11.29 19.06
N LEU A 411 -10.84 -9.95 19.09
CA LEU A 411 -11.70 -9.13 18.23
C LEU A 411 -11.43 -9.42 16.74
N VAL A 412 -10.16 -9.50 16.37
CA VAL A 412 -9.77 -9.78 14.97
C VAL A 412 -10.13 -11.22 14.59
N GLN A 413 -9.88 -12.21 15.49
CA GLN A 413 -10.25 -13.60 15.24
C GLN A 413 -11.78 -13.77 15.10
N ASP A 414 -12.57 -13.11 15.95
CA ASP A 414 -14.04 -13.15 15.85
C ASP A 414 -14.53 -12.57 14.50
N ALA A 415 -13.79 -11.59 13.94
CA ALA A 415 -14.10 -11.02 12.63
C ALA A 415 -13.66 -11.94 11.46
N ILE A 416 -12.59 -12.73 11.64
CA ILE A 416 -12.20 -13.79 10.69
C ILE A 416 -13.25 -14.91 10.70
N ASP A 417 -13.65 -15.37 11.87
CA ASP A 417 -14.60 -16.49 12.04
C ASP A 417 -16.04 -16.11 11.58
N ASN A 418 -16.35 -14.81 11.48
CA ASN A 418 -17.67 -14.27 11.08
C ASN A 418 -17.48 -13.12 10.05
N PRO A 419 -17.08 -13.42 8.82
CA PRO A 419 -16.72 -12.47 7.78
C PRO A 419 -17.87 -11.58 7.28
#